data_3b64d450ca7126a7a6b1679ddd8a54d2
#
_entry.id   3b64d450ca7126a7a6b1679ddd8a54d2
#
_cell.length_a   1.000
_cell.length_b   1.000
_cell.length_c   1.000
_cell.angle_alpha   90.00
_cell.angle_beta   90.00
_cell.angle_gamma   90.00
#
_symmetry.space_group_name_H-M   'P 1'
#
loop_
_entity.id
_entity.type
_entity.pdbx_description
1 polymer ?
#
loop_
_entity_poly.entity_id
_entity_poly.type
_entity_poly.pdbx_seq_one_letter_code
_entity_poly.pdbx_strand_id
1 'polypeptide(L)'
;HKLDIVCEHLGVTLNGHHRAVNDAEATAEVFIKFLDMLAEKKVFTLDEINVLASRTVNYKKLRAYHAIILVKNYTGLRNLYELVSMAHIDYFFRRPRIPKSKFMQMREGLILGSACEAGELYRALLDGEPKQRIEELVHFYDYLEIQPLGNNKFMIDSPRVENIHSMEDIKNMNRKIVELGETYGKPVVATCDVHFIDPDDAAYRKIIMAAEGFPDADNQPPLYFRTTDEMLEEFDYLGEEKAREVVITNTNLIADQIEKIKPIPDETFPPKIEGADEQLRQICMDKAHSIYGDPLPPLVQERLETELNSIISNGYAVLYIIAQKLVWKSVADGYLVGSRGSVGSSFAANMAGITEVNSLPPHYVCPNCKYSDFDSDLVKSYAMEEASGCDMPDMNCPKCGTLMHKDGHDIPFQTFLGFEGDKEPDIDLNFSGEYQQTAH
;
A
#
# COMPACT_ATOMS: atom_id res chain seq x y z
N HIS A 1 -11.80 -17.93 -29.87
CA HIS A 1 -11.65 -19.34 -30.25
C HIS A 1 -11.74 -19.46 -31.80
N LYS A 2 -10.99 -20.39 -32.41
CA LYS A 2 -11.08 -20.65 -33.85
C LYS A 2 -12.38 -21.38 -34.16
N LEU A 3 -12.92 -21.21 -35.38
CA LEU A 3 -14.21 -21.76 -35.79
C LEU A 3 -14.26 -23.29 -35.68
N ASP A 4 -13.20 -23.96 -36.12
CA ASP A 4 -13.03 -25.41 -36.02
C ASP A 4 -13.21 -25.94 -34.59
N ILE A 5 -12.56 -25.30 -33.61
CA ILE A 5 -12.65 -25.66 -32.18
C ILE A 5 -14.06 -25.44 -31.64
N VAL A 6 -14.74 -24.35 -32.05
CA VAL A 6 -16.10 -24.05 -31.60
C VAL A 6 -17.08 -25.04 -32.20
N CYS A 7 -16.94 -25.38 -33.48
CA CYS A 7 -17.74 -26.37 -34.16
C CYS A 7 -17.63 -27.76 -33.51
N GLU A 8 -16.40 -28.21 -33.25
CA GLU A 8 -16.14 -29.47 -32.54
C GLU A 8 -16.82 -29.49 -31.16
N HIS A 9 -16.67 -28.41 -30.38
CA HIS A 9 -17.26 -28.32 -29.04
C HIS A 9 -18.80 -28.35 -29.04
N LEU A 10 -19.44 -27.77 -30.07
CA LEU A 10 -20.90 -27.69 -30.20
C LEU A 10 -21.49 -28.81 -31.05
N GLY A 11 -20.67 -29.73 -31.54
CA GLY A 11 -21.12 -30.81 -32.40
C GLY A 11 -21.67 -30.35 -33.77
N VAL A 12 -21.06 -29.25 -34.30
CA VAL A 12 -21.36 -28.72 -35.64
C VAL A 12 -20.35 -29.27 -36.64
N THR A 13 -20.81 -29.76 -37.79
CA THR A 13 -19.93 -30.32 -38.82
C THR A 13 -19.31 -29.21 -39.64
N LEU A 14 -18.00 -29.13 -39.72
CA LEU A 14 -17.25 -28.18 -40.55
C LEU A 14 -16.56 -28.95 -41.68
N ASN A 15 -17.17 -28.97 -42.87
CA ASN A 15 -16.62 -29.64 -44.03
C ASN A 15 -15.80 -28.64 -44.88
N GLY A 16 -14.52 -28.96 -45.12
CA GLY A 16 -13.67 -28.17 -46.02
C GLY A 16 -13.37 -26.75 -45.47
N HIS A 17 -12.83 -26.66 -44.28
CA HIS A 17 -12.40 -25.43 -43.64
C HIS A 17 -11.56 -24.55 -44.58
N HIS A 18 -11.73 -23.23 -44.49
CA HIS A 18 -11.20 -22.19 -45.40
C HIS A 18 -11.90 -22.03 -46.76
N ARG A 19 -13.12 -22.61 -46.92
CA ARG A 19 -14.03 -22.24 -47.98
C ARG A 19 -15.15 -21.35 -47.41
N ALA A 20 -15.26 -20.13 -47.94
CA ALA A 20 -16.13 -19.09 -47.43
C ALA A 20 -17.59 -19.55 -47.23
N VAL A 21 -18.14 -20.37 -48.11
CA VAL A 21 -19.51 -20.89 -47.98
C VAL A 21 -19.62 -21.87 -46.82
N ASN A 22 -18.67 -22.80 -46.69
CA ASN A 22 -18.71 -23.81 -45.61
C ASN A 22 -18.47 -23.17 -44.25
N ASP A 23 -17.58 -22.20 -44.16
CA ASP A 23 -17.34 -21.46 -42.93
C ASP A 23 -18.54 -20.60 -42.53
N ALA A 24 -19.27 -20.02 -43.53
CA ALA A 24 -20.49 -19.26 -43.27
C ALA A 24 -21.65 -20.18 -42.81
N GLU A 25 -21.82 -21.36 -43.39
CA GLU A 25 -22.82 -22.35 -43.00
C GLU A 25 -22.56 -22.85 -41.57
N ALA A 26 -21.33 -23.27 -41.28
CA ALA A 26 -20.94 -23.67 -39.92
C ALA A 26 -21.10 -22.56 -38.90
N THR A 27 -20.81 -21.31 -39.25
CA THR A 27 -21.05 -20.15 -38.37
C THR A 27 -22.53 -19.94 -38.09
N ALA A 28 -23.38 -20.11 -39.09
CA ALA A 28 -24.84 -20.01 -38.91
C ALA A 28 -25.38 -21.13 -37.98
N GLU A 29 -24.89 -22.35 -38.13
CA GLU A 29 -25.26 -23.47 -37.24
C GLU A 29 -24.75 -23.24 -35.81
N VAL A 30 -23.53 -22.77 -35.63
CA VAL A 30 -23.00 -22.38 -34.33
C VAL A 30 -23.84 -21.28 -33.68
N PHE A 31 -24.29 -20.29 -34.48
CA PHE A 31 -25.13 -19.20 -33.98
C PHE A 31 -26.51 -19.73 -33.51
N ILE A 32 -27.12 -20.64 -34.24
CA ILE A 32 -28.37 -21.30 -33.82
C ILE A 32 -28.20 -22.05 -32.51
N LYS A 33 -27.10 -22.81 -32.36
CA LYS A 33 -26.78 -23.48 -31.09
C LYS A 33 -26.62 -22.50 -29.92
N PHE A 34 -26.02 -21.33 -30.14
CA PHE A 34 -25.93 -20.30 -29.10
C PHE A 34 -27.32 -19.74 -28.74
N LEU A 35 -28.24 -19.56 -29.72
CA LEU A 35 -29.59 -19.11 -29.43
C LEU A 35 -30.36 -20.14 -28.59
N ASP A 36 -30.21 -21.43 -28.87
CA ASP A 36 -30.80 -22.52 -28.08
C ASP A 36 -30.26 -22.49 -26.61
N MET A 37 -28.94 -22.38 -26.45
CA MET A 37 -28.30 -22.28 -25.14
C MET A 37 -28.74 -21.04 -24.35
N LEU A 38 -28.99 -19.92 -25.01
CA LEU A 38 -29.50 -18.70 -24.40
C LEU A 38 -30.98 -18.88 -23.99
N ALA A 39 -31.78 -19.52 -24.85
CA ALA A 39 -33.17 -19.81 -24.57
C ALA A 39 -33.33 -20.73 -23.34
N GLU A 40 -32.48 -21.75 -23.18
CA GLU A 40 -32.42 -22.58 -21.97
C GLU A 40 -32.17 -21.76 -20.70
N LYS A 41 -31.40 -20.67 -20.80
CA LYS A 41 -31.12 -19.73 -19.72
C LYS A 41 -32.19 -18.63 -19.58
N LYS A 42 -33.25 -18.68 -20.39
CA LYS A 42 -34.31 -17.66 -20.46
C LYS A 42 -33.80 -16.26 -20.82
N VAL A 43 -32.81 -16.20 -21.72
CA VAL A 43 -32.21 -14.98 -22.23
C VAL A 43 -32.61 -14.81 -23.68
N PHE A 44 -33.38 -13.75 -23.99
CA PHE A 44 -34.00 -13.55 -25.31
C PHE A 44 -33.67 -12.20 -25.96
N THR A 45 -33.00 -11.30 -25.22
CA THR A 45 -32.63 -9.95 -25.68
C THR A 45 -31.14 -9.69 -25.55
N LEU A 46 -30.62 -8.73 -26.32
CA LEU A 46 -29.21 -8.30 -26.23
C LEU A 46 -28.88 -7.74 -24.83
N ASP A 47 -29.82 -7.03 -24.22
CA ASP A 47 -29.64 -6.50 -22.86
C ASP A 47 -29.51 -7.61 -21.81
N GLU A 48 -30.36 -8.66 -21.94
CA GLU A 48 -30.27 -9.83 -21.07
C GLU A 48 -28.97 -10.61 -21.27
N ILE A 49 -28.44 -10.69 -22.52
CA ILE A 49 -27.12 -11.27 -22.81
C ILE A 49 -26.04 -10.47 -22.10
N ASN A 50 -26.07 -9.14 -22.18
CA ASN A 50 -25.12 -8.28 -21.53
C ASN A 50 -25.14 -8.43 -20.00
N VAL A 51 -26.34 -8.52 -19.42
CA VAL A 51 -26.51 -8.80 -17.97
C VAL A 51 -25.93 -10.17 -17.59
N LEU A 52 -26.21 -11.20 -18.38
CA LEU A 52 -25.67 -12.55 -18.15
C LEU A 52 -24.13 -12.54 -18.26
N ALA A 53 -23.60 -11.92 -19.30
CA ALA A 53 -22.16 -11.81 -19.52
C ALA A 53 -21.46 -11.05 -18.36
N SER A 54 -22.05 -9.97 -17.87
CA SER A 54 -21.49 -9.20 -16.76
C SER A 54 -21.38 -10.01 -15.46
N ARG A 55 -22.30 -10.94 -15.21
CA ARG A 55 -22.27 -11.83 -14.04
C ARG A 55 -21.23 -12.96 -14.14
N THR A 56 -20.78 -13.28 -15.34
CA THR A 56 -19.84 -14.38 -15.62
C THR A 56 -18.45 -13.93 -15.98
N VAL A 57 -18.20 -12.62 -16.05
CA VAL A 57 -16.89 -12.07 -16.38
C VAL A 57 -15.86 -12.47 -15.33
N ASN A 58 -14.89 -13.26 -15.74
CA ASN A 58 -13.72 -13.52 -14.92
C ASN A 58 -12.69 -12.39 -15.13
N TYR A 59 -12.68 -11.41 -14.21
CA TYR A 59 -11.78 -10.25 -14.29
C TYR A 59 -10.30 -10.67 -14.38
N LYS A 60 -9.93 -11.86 -13.89
CA LYS A 60 -8.56 -12.39 -13.98
C LYS A 60 -8.10 -12.67 -15.41
N LYS A 61 -9.05 -12.88 -16.33
CA LYS A 61 -8.79 -13.13 -17.76
C LYS A 61 -8.81 -11.84 -18.60
N LEU A 62 -9.32 -10.75 -18.06
CA LEU A 62 -9.34 -9.48 -18.78
C LEU A 62 -7.94 -8.90 -18.88
N ARG A 63 -7.65 -8.27 -20.03
CA ARG A 63 -6.42 -7.48 -20.20
C ARG A 63 -6.49 -6.25 -19.30
N ALA A 64 -5.41 -5.94 -18.59
CA ALA A 64 -5.25 -4.71 -17.85
C ALA A 64 -4.35 -3.76 -18.64
N TYR A 65 -4.66 -2.48 -18.59
CA TYR A 65 -3.94 -1.41 -19.26
C TYR A 65 -3.46 -0.39 -18.24
N HIS A 66 -2.45 0.39 -18.59
CA HIS A 66 -2.04 1.53 -17.80
C HIS A 66 -3.03 2.68 -17.97
N ALA A 67 -3.19 3.46 -16.93
CA ALA A 67 -3.91 4.71 -16.93
C ALA A 67 -3.27 5.65 -15.90
N ILE A 68 -3.28 6.95 -16.17
CA ILE A 68 -2.81 7.97 -15.23
C ILE A 68 -4.03 8.55 -14.53
N ILE A 69 -4.02 8.56 -13.21
CA ILE A 69 -5.07 9.16 -12.39
C ILE A 69 -4.42 10.27 -11.56
N LEU A 70 -4.77 11.52 -11.86
CA LEU A 70 -4.32 12.67 -11.11
C LEU A 70 -5.42 13.12 -10.13
N VAL A 71 -5.02 13.51 -8.95
CA VAL A 71 -5.92 13.98 -7.91
C VAL A 71 -6.08 15.50 -8.03
N LYS A 72 -7.32 15.95 -8.21
CA LYS A 72 -7.65 17.34 -8.40
C LYS A 72 -7.85 18.10 -7.09
N ASN A 73 -8.49 17.44 -6.11
CA ASN A 73 -8.85 17.98 -4.80
C ASN A 73 -9.01 16.88 -3.76
N TYR A 74 -9.37 17.21 -2.52
CA TYR A 74 -9.54 16.25 -1.44
C TYR A 74 -10.62 15.20 -1.70
N THR A 75 -11.70 15.52 -2.43
CA THR A 75 -12.70 14.52 -2.86
C THR A 75 -12.02 13.46 -3.76
N GLY A 76 -11.23 13.91 -4.74
CA GLY A 76 -10.46 13.03 -5.60
C GLY A 76 -9.42 12.21 -4.84
N LEU A 77 -8.75 12.79 -3.83
CA LEU A 77 -7.80 12.06 -2.99
C LEU A 77 -8.47 10.88 -2.27
N ARG A 78 -9.62 11.12 -1.65
CA ARG A 78 -10.40 10.07 -1.01
C ARG A 78 -10.84 9.00 -2.01
N ASN A 79 -11.38 9.40 -3.17
CA ASN A 79 -11.80 8.50 -4.21
C ASN A 79 -10.64 7.64 -4.74
N LEU A 80 -9.45 8.24 -4.91
CA LEU A 80 -8.25 7.50 -5.32
C LEU A 80 -7.86 6.45 -4.28
N TYR A 81 -7.84 6.80 -2.99
CA TYR A 81 -7.51 5.86 -1.92
C TYR A 81 -8.49 4.68 -1.86
N GLU A 82 -9.79 4.94 -2.02
CA GLU A 82 -10.81 3.89 -2.07
C GLU A 82 -10.62 2.99 -3.31
N LEU A 83 -10.33 3.57 -4.50
CA LEU A 83 -10.04 2.83 -5.72
C LEU A 83 -8.79 1.95 -5.59
N VAL A 84 -7.72 2.48 -5.01
CA VAL A 84 -6.47 1.71 -4.78
C VAL A 84 -6.70 0.59 -3.76
N SER A 85 -7.42 0.86 -2.68
CA SER A 85 -7.77 -0.16 -1.68
C SER A 85 -8.60 -1.28 -2.31
N MET A 86 -9.65 -0.94 -3.06
CA MET A 86 -10.48 -1.90 -3.79
C MET A 86 -9.66 -2.71 -4.80
N ALA A 87 -8.72 -2.07 -5.51
CA ALA A 87 -7.85 -2.74 -6.47
C ALA A 87 -6.99 -3.83 -5.83
N HIS A 88 -6.55 -3.62 -4.57
CA HIS A 88 -5.74 -4.58 -3.83
C HIS A 88 -6.56 -5.66 -3.13
N ILE A 89 -7.73 -5.31 -2.58
CA ILE A 89 -8.56 -6.22 -1.79
C ILE A 89 -9.45 -7.07 -2.69
N ASP A 90 -10.19 -6.43 -3.62
CA ASP A 90 -11.26 -7.09 -4.38
C ASP A 90 -10.82 -7.56 -5.76
N TYR A 91 -9.91 -6.80 -6.42
CA TYR A 91 -9.57 -6.99 -7.84
C TYR A 91 -8.10 -7.33 -8.09
N PHE A 92 -7.35 -7.74 -7.07
CA PHE A 92 -5.95 -8.14 -7.23
C PHE A 92 -5.83 -9.45 -8.01
N PHE A 93 -5.08 -9.41 -9.08
CA PHE A 93 -4.60 -10.61 -9.79
C PHE A 93 -3.25 -10.32 -10.43
N ARG A 94 -2.17 -10.86 -9.87
CA ARG A 94 -0.76 -10.58 -10.19
C ARG A 94 -0.34 -9.12 -9.97
N ARG A 95 -1.25 -8.19 -10.14
CA ARG A 95 -1.14 -6.74 -9.90
C ARG A 95 -2.51 -6.19 -9.49
N PRO A 96 -2.58 -5.06 -8.81
CA PRO A 96 -3.84 -4.39 -8.52
C PRO A 96 -4.50 -3.92 -9.82
N ARG A 97 -5.83 -3.98 -9.90
CA ARG A 97 -6.62 -3.61 -11.08
C ARG A 97 -7.82 -2.79 -10.68
N ILE A 98 -8.12 -1.76 -11.44
CA ILE A 98 -9.30 -0.91 -11.23
C ILE A 98 -10.28 -1.16 -12.38
N PRO A 99 -11.46 -1.75 -12.13
CA PRO A 99 -12.50 -1.84 -13.15
C PRO A 99 -12.96 -0.45 -13.60
N LYS A 100 -13.09 -0.24 -14.91
CA LYS A 100 -13.56 1.06 -15.45
C LYS A 100 -14.92 1.48 -14.86
N SER A 101 -15.83 0.54 -14.64
CA SER A 101 -17.12 0.80 -14.02
C SER A 101 -17.02 1.35 -12.60
N LYS A 102 -16.03 0.89 -11.82
CA LYS A 102 -15.74 1.40 -10.48
C LYS A 102 -15.08 2.77 -10.53
N PHE A 103 -14.13 2.96 -11.42
CA PHE A 103 -13.55 4.27 -11.66
C PHE A 103 -14.62 5.31 -12.01
N MET A 104 -15.55 4.99 -12.93
CA MET A 104 -16.62 5.90 -13.33
C MET A 104 -17.57 6.28 -12.19
N GLN A 105 -17.78 5.38 -11.22
CA GLN A 105 -18.58 5.66 -10.02
C GLN A 105 -17.89 6.64 -9.05
N MET A 106 -16.55 6.70 -9.11
CA MET A 106 -15.71 7.44 -8.17
C MET A 106 -14.85 8.51 -8.90
N ARG A 107 -15.28 8.95 -10.08
CA ARG A 107 -14.51 9.85 -10.95
C ARG A 107 -14.43 11.28 -10.42
N GLU A 108 -15.29 11.69 -9.52
CA GLU A 108 -15.34 13.06 -9.00
C GLU A 108 -14.00 13.45 -8.36
N GLY A 109 -13.48 14.62 -8.72
CA GLY A 109 -12.20 15.13 -8.22
C GLY A 109 -10.96 14.46 -8.81
N LEU A 110 -11.11 13.60 -9.84
CA LEU A 110 -10.02 12.91 -10.54
C LEU A 110 -9.90 13.40 -11.99
N ILE A 111 -8.67 13.40 -12.51
CA ILE A 111 -8.35 13.63 -13.92
C ILE A 111 -7.72 12.35 -14.44
N LEU A 112 -8.20 11.86 -15.58
CA LEU A 112 -7.76 10.60 -16.18
C LEU A 112 -6.99 10.83 -17.47
N GLY A 113 -5.75 10.33 -17.54
CA GLY A 113 -4.89 10.33 -18.72
C GLY A 113 -4.78 8.98 -19.39
N SER A 114 -4.53 9.00 -20.71
CA SER A 114 -4.45 7.78 -21.55
C SER A 114 -3.19 6.93 -21.31
N ALA A 115 -2.23 7.45 -20.57
CA ALA A 115 -0.94 6.83 -20.24
C ALA A 115 -0.07 6.51 -21.46
N CYS A 116 0.96 5.68 -21.23
CA CYS A 116 2.02 5.32 -22.17
C CYS A 116 1.56 4.30 -23.23
N GLU A 117 2.52 3.64 -23.87
CA GLU A 117 2.30 2.58 -24.87
C GLU A 117 1.57 1.34 -24.30
N ALA A 118 1.58 1.15 -22.98
CA ALA A 118 0.79 0.12 -22.29
C ALA A 118 -0.63 0.57 -21.97
N GLY A 119 -1.00 1.82 -22.28
CA GLY A 119 -2.35 2.37 -22.17
C GLY A 119 -3.31 1.77 -23.19
N GLU A 120 -4.60 1.79 -22.87
CA GLU A 120 -5.61 1.16 -23.73
C GLU A 120 -5.77 1.87 -25.08
N LEU A 121 -5.70 3.21 -25.11
CA LEU A 121 -5.80 3.97 -26.36
C LEU A 121 -4.64 3.64 -27.30
N TYR A 122 -3.40 3.67 -26.82
CA TYR A 122 -2.23 3.36 -27.62
C TYR A 122 -2.31 1.93 -28.18
N ARG A 123 -2.69 0.97 -27.34
CA ARG A 123 -2.87 -0.44 -27.76
C ARG A 123 -3.98 -0.61 -28.78
N ALA A 124 -5.12 0.06 -28.60
CA ALA A 124 -6.21 0.01 -29.57
C ALA A 124 -5.80 0.56 -30.93
N LEU A 125 -4.97 1.62 -30.96
CA LEU A 125 -4.41 2.15 -32.22
C LEU A 125 -3.43 1.16 -32.87
N LEU A 126 -2.56 0.51 -32.09
CA LEU A 126 -1.64 -0.53 -32.58
C LEU A 126 -2.40 -1.74 -33.13
N ASP A 127 -3.44 -2.18 -32.44
CA ASP A 127 -4.23 -3.35 -32.81
C ASP A 127 -5.20 -3.04 -33.98
N GLY A 128 -5.26 -1.78 -34.46
CA GLY A 128 -6.11 -1.37 -35.59
C GLY A 128 -7.60 -1.44 -35.26
N GLU A 129 -7.98 -1.17 -34.00
CA GLU A 129 -9.37 -1.20 -33.56
C GLU A 129 -10.28 -0.26 -34.37
N PRO A 130 -11.58 -0.58 -34.52
CA PRO A 130 -12.50 0.25 -35.27
C PRO A 130 -12.57 1.68 -34.76
N LYS A 131 -12.84 2.63 -35.68
CA LYS A 131 -12.95 4.07 -35.36
C LYS A 131 -13.89 4.34 -34.19
N GLN A 132 -15.04 3.67 -34.15
CA GLN A 132 -16.00 3.82 -33.04
C GLN A 132 -15.37 3.48 -31.67
N ARG A 133 -14.58 2.41 -31.62
CA ARG A 133 -13.88 2.01 -30.39
C ARG A 133 -12.83 3.03 -29.97
N ILE A 134 -12.07 3.56 -30.92
CA ILE A 134 -11.10 4.62 -30.66
C ILE A 134 -11.79 5.87 -30.12
N GLU A 135 -12.90 6.27 -30.70
CA GLU A 135 -13.72 7.40 -30.27
C GLU A 135 -14.23 7.22 -28.81
N GLU A 136 -14.78 6.05 -28.48
CA GLU A 136 -15.18 5.71 -27.11
C GLU A 136 -14.02 5.86 -26.12
N LEU A 137 -12.83 5.41 -26.49
CA LEU A 137 -11.64 5.52 -25.65
C LEU A 137 -11.17 6.96 -25.47
N VAL A 138 -11.15 7.76 -26.55
CA VAL A 138 -10.79 9.18 -26.46
C VAL A 138 -11.75 9.92 -25.54
N HIS A 139 -13.05 9.64 -25.62
CA HIS A 139 -14.04 10.27 -24.73
C HIS A 139 -13.94 9.83 -23.27
N PHE A 140 -13.40 8.63 -23.02
CA PHE A 140 -13.20 8.13 -21.67
C PHE A 140 -12.13 8.91 -20.88
N TYR A 141 -11.07 9.37 -21.58
CA TYR A 141 -9.96 10.12 -20.98
C TYR A 141 -10.24 11.63 -20.93
N ASP A 142 -9.67 12.31 -19.95
CA ASP A 142 -9.71 13.78 -19.85
C ASP A 142 -8.63 14.41 -20.70
N TYR A 143 -7.47 13.76 -20.83
CA TYR A 143 -6.39 14.14 -21.70
C TYR A 143 -5.71 12.91 -22.33
N LEU A 144 -5.01 13.11 -23.43
CA LEU A 144 -4.24 12.09 -24.11
C LEU A 144 -2.76 12.33 -23.88
N GLU A 145 -1.95 11.28 -23.97
CA GLU A 145 -0.53 11.32 -23.65
C GLU A 145 0.32 10.80 -24.81
N ILE A 146 1.42 11.49 -25.07
CA ILE A 146 2.49 11.06 -25.96
C ILE A 146 3.82 11.12 -25.20
N GLN A 147 4.78 10.29 -25.61
CA GLN A 147 6.08 10.18 -24.95
C GLN A 147 7.23 10.32 -25.95
N PRO A 148 8.48 10.63 -25.50
CA PRO A 148 9.67 10.64 -26.33
C PRO A 148 9.81 9.35 -27.14
N LEU A 149 10.27 9.47 -28.36
CA LEU A 149 10.33 8.33 -29.30
C LEU A 149 11.20 7.19 -28.76
N GLY A 150 12.28 7.55 -28.05
CA GLY A 150 13.20 6.60 -27.45
C GLY A 150 12.55 5.67 -26.43
N ASN A 151 11.50 6.13 -25.73
CA ASN A 151 10.77 5.33 -24.75
C ASN A 151 10.10 4.10 -25.40
N ASN A 152 9.70 4.23 -26.67
CA ASN A 152 8.96 3.22 -27.42
C ASN A 152 9.82 2.48 -28.48
N LYS A 153 11.12 2.79 -28.57
CA LYS A 153 12.03 2.21 -29.58
C LYS A 153 12.05 0.68 -29.54
N PHE A 154 11.87 0.08 -28.37
CA PHE A 154 11.83 -1.38 -28.20
C PHE A 154 10.74 -2.07 -29.03
N MET A 155 9.72 -1.34 -29.48
CA MET A 155 8.64 -1.89 -30.30
C MET A 155 9.11 -2.28 -31.70
N ILE A 156 10.15 -1.62 -32.22
CA ILE A 156 10.68 -1.87 -33.61
C ILE A 156 11.18 -3.31 -33.69
N ASP A 157 11.83 -3.81 -32.63
CA ASP A 157 12.42 -5.15 -32.63
C ASP A 157 11.51 -6.19 -31.90
N SER A 158 10.31 -5.78 -31.51
CA SER A 158 9.41 -6.65 -30.75
C SER A 158 8.59 -7.57 -31.65
N PRO A 159 8.73 -8.90 -31.55
CA PRO A 159 7.93 -9.84 -32.34
C PRO A 159 6.42 -9.81 -31.99
N ARG A 160 6.04 -9.04 -30.96
CA ARG A 160 4.64 -8.89 -30.53
C ARG A 160 3.96 -7.65 -31.10
N VAL A 161 4.70 -6.82 -31.84
CA VAL A 161 4.21 -5.57 -32.43
C VAL A 161 4.40 -5.66 -33.91
N GLU A 162 3.32 -5.88 -34.69
CA GLU A 162 3.37 -6.14 -36.12
C GLU A 162 3.40 -4.87 -36.97
N ASN A 163 3.08 -3.69 -36.39
CA ASN A 163 2.84 -2.47 -37.17
C ASN A 163 3.88 -1.36 -36.89
N ILE A 164 4.96 -1.64 -36.15
CA ILE A 164 6.03 -0.68 -35.87
C ILE A 164 7.36 -1.27 -36.32
N HIS A 165 7.93 -0.70 -37.38
CA HIS A 165 9.18 -1.18 -37.98
C HIS A 165 10.28 -0.11 -38.00
N SER A 166 9.94 1.13 -37.69
CA SER A 166 10.84 2.28 -37.75
C SER A 166 10.51 3.35 -36.71
N MET A 167 11.45 4.25 -36.50
CA MET A 167 11.20 5.46 -35.66
C MET A 167 10.10 6.34 -36.28
N GLU A 168 9.94 6.32 -37.59
CA GLU A 168 8.87 7.08 -38.25
C GLU A 168 7.48 6.52 -37.94
N ASP A 169 7.35 5.20 -37.75
CA ASP A 169 6.08 4.61 -37.31
C ASP A 169 5.71 5.06 -35.90
N ILE A 170 6.70 5.17 -35.01
CA ILE A 170 6.48 5.72 -33.65
C ILE A 170 6.06 7.19 -33.71
N LYS A 171 6.71 8.02 -34.56
CA LYS A 171 6.28 9.40 -34.81
C LYS A 171 4.85 9.47 -35.34
N ASN A 172 4.47 8.58 -36.25
CA ASN A 172 3.12 8.53 -36.79
C ASN A 172 2.08 8.13 -35.73
N MET A 173 2.42 7.26 -34.77
CA MET A 173 1.57 6.98 -33.63
C MET A 173 1.33 8.24 -32.77
N ASN A 174 2.38 8.97 -32.43
CA ASN A 174 2.24 10.21 -31.69
C ASN A 174 1.43 11.27 -32.46
N ARG A 175 1.69 11.44 -33.77
CA ARG A 175 0.89 12.34 -34.64
C ARG A 175 -0.58 11.93 -34.66
N LYS A 176 -0.87 10.64 -34.69
CA LYS A 176 -2.25 10.13 -34.66
C LYS A 176 -2.96 10.46 -33.36
N ILE A 177 -2.27 10.36 -32.22
CA ILE A 177 -2.83 10.76 -30.91
C ILE A 177 -3.07 12.27 -30.88
N VAL A 178 -2.16 13.08 -31.42
CA VAL A 178 -2.35 14.54 -31.55
C VAL A 178 -3.57 14.85 -32.40
N GLU A 179 -3.71 14.22 -33.60
CA GLU A 179 -4.88 14.36 -34.48
C GLU A 179 -6.21 14.01 -33.77
N LEU A 180 -6.19 12.94 -32.97
CA LEU A 180 -7.36 12.56 -32.16
C LEU A 180 -7.69 13.62 -31.10
N GLY A 181 -6.68 14.17 -30.44
CA GLY A 181 -6.84 15.26 -29.49
C GLY A 181 -7.50 16.48 -30.14
N GLU A 182 -7.04 16.90 -31.31
CA GLU A 182 -7.61 18.00 -32.09
C GLU A 182 -9.05 17.69 -32.53
N THR A 183 -9.29 16.49 -33.07
CA THR A 183 -10.60 16.08 -33.58
C THR A 183 -11.68 16.06 -32.50
N TYR A 184 -11.34 15.62 -31.29
CA TYR A 184 -12.30 15.44 -30.21
C TYR A 184 -12.16 16.46 -29.07
N GLY A 185 -11.35 17.52 -29.27
CA GLY A 185 -11.17 18.61 -28.30
C GLY A 185 -10.55 18.14 -26.98
N LYS A 186 -9.62 17.17 -27.03
CA LYS A 186 -8.89 16.69 -25.86
C LYS A 186 -7.48 17.25 -25.82
N PRO A 187 -7.03 17.79 -24.67
CA PRO A 187 -5.62 18.18 -24.52
C PRO A 187 -4.71 16.97 -24.73
N VAL A 188 -3.62 17.16 -25.48
CA VAL A 188 -2.56 16.16 -25.60
C VAL A 188 -1.35 16.68 -24.84
N VAL A 189 -0.80 15.88 -23.93
CA VAL A 189 0.38 16.21 -23.14
C VAL A 189 1.57 15.33 -23.52
N ALA A 190 2.75 15.93 -23.54
CA ALA A 190 4.01 15.20 -23.70
C ALA A 190 4.60 14.93 -22.31
N THR A 191 4.72 13.67 -21.91
CA THR A 191 5.33 13.25 -20.65
C THR A 191 6.63 12.51 -20.88
N CYS A 192 7.57 12.61 -19.94
CA CYS A 192 8.90 12.03 -20.07
C CYS A 192 9.02 10.58 -19.59
N ASP A 193 8.11 10.14 -18.70
CA ASP A 193 8.16 8.83 -18.04
C ASP A 193 9.48 8.60 -17.28
N VAL A 194 9.82 9.54 -16.40
CA VAL A 194 11.11 9.58 -15.70
C VAL A 194 11.25 8.42 -14.71
N HIS A 195 12.33 7.65 -14.85
CA HIS A 195 12.71 6.59 -13.94
C HIS A 195 14.08 6.82 -13.28
N PHE A 196 14.88 7.73 -13.80
CA PHE A 196 16.18 8.15 -13.27
C PHE A 196 16.50 9.58 -13.71
N ILE A 197 17.50 10.22 -13.07
CA ILE A 197 17.80 11.64 -13.27
C ILE A 197 18.68 11.86 -14.48
N ASP A 198 19.87 11.28 -14.51
CA ASP A 198 20.82 11.49 -15.56
C ASP A 198 20.87 10.29 -16.52
N PRO A 199 21.24 10.47 -17.80
CA PRO A 199 21.32 9.38 -18.78
C PRO A 199 22.17 8.20 -18.31
N ASP A 200 23.26 8.46 -17.59
CA ASP A 200 24.19 7.44 -17.09
C ASP A 200 23.58 6.58 -15.95
N ASP A 201 22.54 7.06 -15.26
CA ASP A 201 21.85 6.34 -14.20
C ASP A 201 21.09 5.11 -14.71
N ALA A 202 20.93 4.97 -16.02
CA ALA A 202 20.41 3.76 -16.67
C ALA A 202 21.16 2.49 -16.20
N ALA A 203 22.47 2.63 -15.87
CA ALA A 203 23.28 1.53 -15.36
C ALA A 203 22.81 1.04 -13.99
N TYR A 204 22.39 1.95 -13.10
CA TYR A 204 21.85 1.59 -11.76
C TYR A 204 20.50 0.93 -11.88
N ARG A 205 19.61 1.47 -12.72
CA ARG A 205 18.31 0.85 -12.98
C ARG A 205 18.45 -0.57 -13.54
N LYS A 206 19.38 -0.79 -14.48
CA LYS A 206 19.72 -2.11 -15.01
C LYS A 206 20.10 -3.09 -13.89
N ILE A 207 20.95 -2.68 -12.94
CA ILE A 207 21.38 -3.53 -11.82
C ILE A 207 20.18 -3.92 -10.95
N ILE A 208 19.32 -2.96 -10.60
CA ILE A 208 18.13 -3.19 -9.77
C ILE A 208 17.18 -4.16 -10.49
N MET A 209 16.86 -3.90 -11.75
CA MET A 209 15.97 -4.76 -12.53
C MET A 209 16.52 -6.19 -12.70
N ALA A 210 17.83 -6.33 -12.91
CA ALA A 210 18.47 -7.65 -13.00
C ALA A 210 18.38 -8.40 -11.66
N ALA A 211 18.57 -7.71 -10.52
CA ALA A 211 18.43 -8.29 -9.20
C ALA A 211 16.99 -8.78 -8.91
N GLU A 212 15.99 -8.08 -9.44
CA GLU A 212 14.58 -8.46 -9.35
C GLU A 212 14.16 -9.53 -10.39
N GLY A 213 15.07 -9.96 -11.27
CA GLY A 213 14.85 -11.02 -12.24
C GLY A 213 14.09 -10.59 -13.51
N PHE A 214 14.08 -9.31 -13.85
CA PHE A 214 13.50 -8.83 -15.11
C PHE A 214 14.35 -9.30 -16.31
N PRO A 215 13.75 -9.99 -17.30
CA PRO A 215 14.50 -10.56 -18.42
C PRO A 215 15.02 -9.50 -19.41
N ASP A 216 14.46 -8.31 -19.38
CA ASP A 216 14.78 -7.17 -20.26
C ASP A 216 15.63 -6.09 -19.56
N ALA A 217 16.23 -6.43 -18.42
CA ALA A 217 17.08 -5.51 -17.64
C ALA A 217 18.23 -4.89 -18.45
N ASP A 218 18.75 -5.60 -19.47
CA ASP A 218 19.80 -5.11 -20.34
C ASP A 218 19.36 -4.05 -21.34
N ASN A 219 18.06 -3.96 -21.64
CA ASN A 219 17.49 -3.07 -22.63
C ASN A 219 16.83 -1.86 -21.94
N GLN A 220 17.64 -0.91 -21.50
CA GLN A 220 17.14 0.28 -20.83
C GLN A 220 16.68 1.34 -21.84
N PRO A 221 15.40 1.71 -21.89
CA PRO A 221 14.96 2.89 -22.62
C PRO A 221 15.48 4.18 -21.94
N PRO A 222 15.59 5.30 -22.68
CA PRO A 222 16.17 6.55 -22.16
C PRO A 222 15.16 7.31 -21.28
N LEU A 223 14.81 6.74 -20.13
CA LEU A 223 13.79 7.26 -19.18
C LEU A 223 14.40 8.24 -18.18
N TYR A 224 15.34 9.07 -18.60
CA TYR A 224 15.94 10.10 -17.76
C TYR A 224 15.09 11.38 -17.71
N PHE A 225 15.33 12.19 -16.71
CA PHE A 225 14.67 13.48 -16.54
C PHE A 225 15.15 14.44 -17.64
N ARG A 226 14.22 14.94 -18.45
CA ARG A 226 14.47 15.93 -19.50
C ARG A 226 14.00 17.31 -19.06
N THR A 227 14.81 18.31 -19.37
CA THR A 227 14.42 19.71 -19.26
C THR A 227 13.34 20.07 -20.28
N THR A 228 12.73 21.25 -20.12
CA THR A 228 11.74 21.73 -21.10
C THR A 228 12.31 21.86 -22.49
N ASP A 229 13.55 22.35 -22.63
CA ASP A 229 14.20 22.52 -23.93
C ASP A 229 14.48 21.14 -24.58
N GLU A 230 14.98 20.17 -23.83
CA GLU A 230 15.16 18.79 -24.32
C GLU A 230 13.82 18.14 -24.72
N MET A 231 12.74 18.39 -23.97
CA MET A 231 11.42 17.91 -24.36
C MET A 231 10.91 18.58 -25.63
N LEU A 232 11.16 19.87 -25.83
CA LEU A 232 10.82 20.56 -27.09
C LEU A 232 11.58 19.98 -28.29
N GLU A 233 12.88 19.63 -28.13
CA GLU A 233 13.69 18.96 -29.13
C GLU A 233 13.14 17.56 -29.47
N GLU A 234 12.73 16.77 -28.46
CA GLU A 234 12.15 15.43 -28.66
C GLU A 234 10.88 15.44 -29.52
N PHE A 235 10.12 16.54 -29.48
CA PHE A 235 8.85 16.70 -30.21
C PHE A 235 8.91 17.68 -31.39
N ASP A 236 10.09 18.10 -31.82
CA ASP A 236 10.31 19.04 -32.93
C ASP A 236 9.64 18.58 -34.26
N TYR A 237 9.52 17.27 -34.47
CA TYR A 237 8.86 16.64 -35.63
C TYR A 237 7.36 16.93 -35.72
N LEU A 238 6.72 17.50 -34.68
CA LEU A 238 5.34 18.00 -34.69
C LEU A 238 5.24 19.44 -35.22
N GLY A 239 6.37 20.13 -35.36
CA GLY A 239 6.47 21.57 -35.62
C GLY A 239 6.46 22.38 -34.31
N GLU A 240 7.11 23.56 -34.34
CA GLU A 240 7.40 24.38 -33.15
C GLU A 240 6.14 24.72 -32.34
N GLU A 241 5.06 25.12 -33.01
CA GLU A 241 3.82 25.50 -32.34
C GLU A 241 3.17 24.32 -31.60
N LYS A 242 3.09 23.16 -32.28
CA LYS A 242 2.49 21.95 -31.71
C LYS A 242 3.38 21.33 -30.62
N ALA A 243 4.70 21.31 -30.79
CA ALA A 243 5.63 20.89 -29.75
C ALA A 243 5.46 21.74 -28.47
N ARG A 244 5.38 23.06 -28.63
CA ARG A 244 5.13 23.97 -27.50
C ARG A 244 3.77 23.74 -26.85
N GLU A 245 2.74 23.47 -27.64
CA GLU A 245 1.39 23.16 -27.15
C GLU A 245 1.41 21.92 -26.24
N VAL A 246 1.96 20.79 -26.71
CA VAL A 246 1.92 19.53 -25.96
C VAL A 246 2.90 19.48 -24.80
N VAL A 247 4.07 20.14 -24.91
CA VAL A 247 5.11 20.13 -23.87
C VAL A 247 4.86 21.14 -22.78
N ILE A 248 4.38 22.34 -23.13
CA ILE A 248 4.27 23.47 -22.17
C ILE A 248 2.81 23.81 -21.90
N THR A 249 2.04 24.14 -22.93
CA THR A 249 0.71 24.72 -22.74
C THR A 249 -0.25 23.72 -22.10
N ASN A 250 -0.36 22.54 -22.66
CA ASN A 250 -1.31 21.53 -22.18
C ASN A 250 -0.88 20.89 -20.85
N THR A 251 0.42 20.72 -20.60
CA THR A 251 0.91 20.24 -19.31
C THR A 251 0.57 21.21 -18.18
N ASN A 252 0.77 22.51 -18.39
CA ASN A 252 0.33 23.54 -17.43
C ASN A 252 -1.20 23.57 -17.30
N LEU A 253 -1.95 23.47 -18.41
CA LEU A 253 -3.41 23.41 -18.37
C LEU A 253 -3.94 22.28 -17.46
N ILE A 254 -3.28 21.12 -17.45
CA ILE A 254 -3.64 20.02 -16.56
C ILE A 254 -3.19 20.32 -15.14
N ALA A 255 -1.97 20.81 -14.94
CA ALA A 255 -1.43 21.12 -13.62
C ALA A 255 -2.25 22.21 -12.89
N ASP A 256 -2.69 23.25 -13.62
CA ASP A 256 -3.47 24.36 -13.08
C ASP A 256 -4.88 23.96 -12.57
N GLN A 257 -5.35 22.76 -12.94
CA GLN A 257 -6.61 22.22 -12.42
C GLN A 257 -6.46 21.57 -11.04
N ILE A 258 -5.23 21.35 -10.59
CA ILE A 258 -4.93 20.63 -9.34
C ILE A 258 -4.82 21.64 -8.20
N GLU A 259 -5.66 21.48 -7.18
CA GLU A 259 -5.60 22.27 -5.95
C GLU A 259 -4.37 21.89 -5.11
N LYS A 260 -3.94 22.81 -4.25
CA LYS A 260 -2.86 22.51 -3.30
C LYS A 260 -3.40 21.59 -2.21
N ILE A 261 -3.07 20.33 -2.29
CA ILE A 261 -3.47 19.28 -1.34
C ILE A 261 -2.25 18.62 -0.68
N LYS A 262 -2.44 18.11 0.54
CA LYS A 262 -1.48 17.27 1.23
C LYS A 262 -2.01 15.83 1.24
N PRO A 263 -1.33 14.88 0.56
CA PRO A 263 -1.72 13.46 0.58
C PRO A 263 -1.69 12.85 1.99
N ILE A 264 -0.73 13.29 2.80
CA ILE A 264 -0.61 12.89 4.21
C ILE A 264 -0.88 14.13 5.05
N PRO A 265 -1.93 14.12 5.91
CA PRO A 265 -2.19 15.23 6.83
C PRO A 265 -1.06 15.39 7.85
N ASP A 266 -0.91 16.60 8.40
CA ASP A 266 0.09 16.88 9.44
C ASP A 266 -0.34 16.32 10.81
N GLU A 267 -1.64 16.09 10.99
CA GLU A 267 -2.21 15.57 12.22
C GLU A 267 -2.09 14.05 12.29
N THR A 268 -1.86 13.53 13.48
CA THR A 268 -1.93 12.10 13.78
C THR A 268 -3.35 11.71 14.17
N PHE A 269 -3.77 10.51 13.76
CA PHE A 269 -5.11 9.98 14.04
C PHE A 269 -5.00 8.67 14.84
N PRO A 270 -4.62 8.73 16.13
CA PRO A 270 -4.54 7.54 16.96
C PRO A 270 -5.92 6.85 17.03
N PRO A 271 -5.97 5.52 17.07
CA PRO A 271 -7.21 4.79 17.22
C PRO A 271 -7.85 5.15 18.58
N LYS A 272 -9.19 5.10 18.64
CA LYS A 272 -9.94 5.29 19.89
C LYS A 272 -10.48 3.95 20.36
N ILE A 273 -10.16 3.58 21.60
CA ILE A 273 -10.71 2.42 22.28
C ILE A 273 -11.45 2.96 23.52
N GLU A 274 -12.75 2.72 23.54
CA GLU A 274 -13.59 3.17 24.67
C GLU A 274 -13.14 2.50 25.98
N GLY A 275 -12.98 3.31 27.04
CA GLY A 275 -12.53 2.83 28.35
C GLY A 275 -11.05 2.45 28.43
N ALA A 276 -10.21 2.82 27.45
CA ALA A 276 -8.78 2.48 27.46
C ALA A 276 -8.04 3.06 28.67
N ASP A 277 -8.38 4.26 29.08
CA ASP A 277 -7.76 4.96 30.22
C ASP A 277 -7.99 4.22 31.51
N GLU A 278 -9.24 3.88 31.79
CA GLU A 278 -9.67 3.13 32.98
C GLU A 278 -9.11 1.71 32.93
N GLN A 279 -9.14 1.07 31.77
CA GLN A 279 -8.61 -0.28 31.59
C GLN A 279 -7.11 -0.35 31.85
N LEU A 280 -6.33 0.59 31.31
CA LEU A 280 -4.89 0.65 31.58
C LEU A 280 -4.59 0.85 33.06
N ARG A 281 -5.26 1.83 33.68
CA ARG A 281 -5.11 2.10 35.12
C ARG A 281 -5.42 0.86 35.95
N GLN A 282 -6.53 0.18 35.68
CA GLN A 282 -6.94 -1.01 36.42
C GLN A 282 -5.91 -2.14 36.29
N ILE A 283 -5.47 -2.44 35.04
CA ILE A 283 -4.47 -3.49 34.77
C ILE A 283 -3.19 -3.22 35.55
N CYS A 284 -2.68 -1.98 35.50
CA CYS A 284 -1.44 -1.61 36.17
C CYS A 284 -1.55 -1.67 37.68
N MET A 285 -2.65 -1.15 38.25
CA MET A 285 -2.89 -1.16 39.70
C MET A 285 -3.07 -2.59 40.25
N ASP A 286 -3.87 -3.42 39.56
CA ASP A 286 -4.07 -4.82 39.96
C ASP A 286 -2.75 -5.59 39.95
N LYS A 287 -1.93 -5.39 38.95
CA LYS A 287 -0.61 -6.03 38.84
C LYS A 287 0.31 -5.54 39.96
N ALA A 288 0.38 -4.23 40.21
CA ALA A 288 1.20 -3.66 41.27
C ALA A 288 0.79 -4.19 42.65
N HIS A 289 -0.51 -4.22 42.95
CA HIS A 289 -1.01 -4.81 44.18
C HIS A 289 -0.69 -6.31 44.32
N SER A 290 -0.75 -7.03 43.22
CA SER A 290 -0.40 -8.46 43.19
C SER A 290 1.06 -8.74 43.56
N ILE A 291 1.96 -7.79 43.21
CA ILE A 291 3.41 -7.91 43.46
C ILE A 291 3.76 -7.31 44.84
N TYR A 292 3.36 -6.07 45.10
CA TYR A 292 3.83 -5.25 46.23
C TYR A 292 2.85 -5.21 47.43
N GLY A 293 1.62 -5.75 47.26
CA GLY A 293 0.60 -5.78 48.33
C GLY A 293 -0.30 -4.55 48.36
N ASP A 294 -1.15 -4.49 49.40
CA ASP A 294 -2.08 -3.40 49.65
C ASP A 294 -1.95 -2.97 51.14
N PRO A 295 -1.58 -1.71 51.44
CA PRO A 295 -1.29 -0.62 50.48
C PRO A 295 0.04 -0.81 49.74
N LEU A 296 0.15 -0.15 48.59
CA LEU A 296 1.42 -0.10 47.84
C LEU A 296 2.50 0.66 48.61
N PRO A 297 3.78 0.29 48.49
CA PRO A 297 4.88 1.12 48.95
C PRO A 297 4.80 2.52 48.33
N PRO A 298 5.06 3.62 49.08
CA PRO A 298 4.91 4.98 48.61
C PRO A 298 5.65 5.25 47.30
N LEU A 299 6.88 4.76 47.14
CA LEU A 299 7.70 4.91 45.91
C LEU A 299 7.02 4.24 44.68
N VAL A 300 6.45 3.06 44.88
CA VAL A 300 5.76 2.31 43.80
C VAL A 300 4.48 3.06 43.41
N GLN A 301 3.70 3.51 44.36
CA GLN A 301 2.46 4.24 44.13
C GLN A 301 2.74 5.57 43.39
N GLU A 302 3.67 6.38 43.90
CA GLU A 302 4.02 7.67 43.32
C GLU A 302 4.52 7.53 41.89
N ARG A 303 5.40 6.56 41.62
CA ARG A 303 5.92 6.28 40.26
C ARG A 303 4.78 5.88 39.31
N LEU A 304 3.93 4.95 39.72
CA LEU A 304 2.85 4.44 38.91
C LEU A 304 1.79 5.50 38.59
N GLU A 305 1.39 6.29 39.59
CA GLU A 305 0.44 7.39 39.42
C GLU A 305 1.00 8.48 38.49
N THR A 306 2.25 8.85 38.66
CA THR A 306 2.93 9.84 37.81
C THR A 306 2.94 9.40 36.34
N GLU A 307 3.33 8.16 36.08
CA GLU A 307 3.35 7.62 34.74
C GLU A 307 1.96 7.50 34.12
N LEU A 308 1.01 6.91 34.85
CA LEU A 308 -0.37 6.75 34.36
C LEU A 308 -1.04 8.09 34.07
N ASN A 309 -0.82 9.09 34.91
CA ASN A 309 -1.38 10.42 34.71
C ASN A 309 -0.78 11.07 33.42
N SER A 310 0.53 10.95 33.22
CA SER A 310 1.19 11.43 31.99
C SER A 310 0.68 10.70 30.75
N ILE A 311 0.62 9.37 30.76
CA ILE A 311 0.16 8.55 29.64
C ILE A 311 -1.29 8.88 29.28
N ILE A 312 -2.18 8.97 30.26
CA ILE A 312 -3.62 9.21 30.06
C ILE A 312 -3.87 10.64 29.59
N SER A 313 -3.25 11.65 30.25
CA SER A 313 -3.48 13.06 29.90
C SER A 313 -3.00 13.40 28.48
N ASN A 314 -2.01 12.69 27.96
CA ASN A 314 -1.52 12.84 26.59
C ASN A 314 -2.23 11.91 25.57
N GLY A 315 -3.22 11.11 26.01
CA GLY A 315 -4.03 10.26 25.13
C GLY A 315 -3.31 8.98 24.65
N TYR A 316 -2.24 8.56 25.32
CA TYR A 316 -1.42 7.40 24.91
C TYR A 316 -1.90 6.06 25.47
N ALA A 317 -2.90 6.03 26.35
CA ALA A 317 -3.41 4.79 26.95
C ALA A 317 -3.81 3.74 25.91
N VAL A 318 -4.36 4.17 24.79
CA VAL A 318 -4.74 3.27 23.69
C VAL A 318 -3.55 2.51 23.12
N LEU A 319 -2.39 3.15 22.98
CA LEU A 319 -1.17 2.50 22.48
C LEU A 319 -0.69 1.42 23.45
N TYR A 320 -0.73 1.70 24.76
CA TYR A 320 -0.42 0.72 25.79
C TYR A 320 -1.39 -0.47 25.76
N ILE A 321 -2.69 -0.24 25.62
CA ILE A 321 -3.69 -1.30 25.55
C ILE A 321 -3.50 -2.17 24.29
N ILE A 322 -3.16 -1.57 23.17
CA ILE A 322 -2.84 -2.33 21.94
C ILE A 322 -1.59 -3.19 22.16
N ALA A 323 -0.51 -2.61 22.64
CA ALA A 323 0.74 -3.34 22.91
C ALA A 323 0.51 -4.49 23.91
N GLN A 324 -0.21 -4.21 25.01
CA GLN A 324 -0.57 -5.21 25.99
C GLN A 324 -1.34 -6.39 25.39
N LYS A 325 -2.36 -6.11 24.56
CA LYS A 325 -3.16 -7.16 23.90
C LYS A 325 -2.31 -8.02 22.95
N LEU A 326 -1.42 -7.40 22.19
CA LEU A 326 -0.50 -8.10 21.29
C LEU A 326 0.44 -9.02 22.07
N VAL A 327 1.08 -8.53 23.13
CA VAL A 327 1.99 -9.31 23.96
C VAL A 327 1.24 -10.46 24.65
N TRP A 328 0.12 -10.18 25.29
CA TRP A 328 -0.63 -11.20 26.00
C TRP A 328 -1.17 -12.29 25.08
N LYS A 329 -1.62 -11.93 23.88
CA LYS A 329 -2.08 -12.89 22.88
C LYS A 329 -0.94 -13.80 22.41
N SER A 330 0.22 -13.23 22.11
CA SER A 330 1.40 -14.00 21.71
C SER A 330 1.83 -14.98 22.80
N VAL A 331 1.90 -14.52 24.05
CA VAL A 331 2.28 -15.36 25.19
C VAL A 331 1.23 -16.46 25.45
N ALA A 332 -0.06 -16.14 25.32
CA ALA A 332 -1.15 -17.12 25.46
C ALA A 332 -1.08 -18.22 24.37
N ASP A 333 -0.59 -17.86 23.18
CA ASP A 333 -0.38 -18.80 22.07
C ASP A 333 0.97 -19.58 22.20
N GLY A 334 1.75 -19.34 23.26
CA GLY A 334 2.98 -20.06 23.57
C GLY A 334 4.25 -19.42 23.01
N TYR A 335 4.19 -18.18 22.52
CA TYR A 335 5.34 -17.46 21.94
C TYR A 335 5.75 -16.30 22.83
N LEU A 336 7.04 -16.24 23.18
CA LEU A 336 7.61 -15.14 23.95
C LEU A 336 7.69 -13.86 23.10
N VAL A 337 7.52 -12.72 23.75
CA VAL A 337 7.72 -11.39 23.17
C VAL A 337 8.73 -10.65 24.03
N GLY A 338 9.76 -10.10 23.39
CA GLY A 338 10.73 -9.22 24.06
C GLY A 338 10.43 -7.76 23.73
N SER A 339 10.54 -6.88 24.70
CA SER A 339 10.53 -5.45 24.44
C SER A 339 11.93 -4.94 24.06
N ARG A 340 11.99 -3.82 23.35
CA ARG A 340 13.23 -3.18 22.92
C ARG A 340 13.11 -1.66 23.06
N GLY A 341 14.23 -0.99 23.28
CA GLY A 341 14.30 0.47 23.31
C GLY A 341 13.79 1.10 24.61
N SER A 342 13.29 2.32 24.51
CA SER A 342 12.96 3.16 25.67
C SER A 342 11.74 2.72 26.46
N VAL A 343 10.93 1.78 25.95
CA VAL A 343 9.75 1.26 26.67
C VAL A 343 10.12 0.60 28.02
N GLY A 344 11.35 0.07 28.14
CA GLY A 344 11.88 -0.47 29.39
C GLY A 344 12.01 0.56 30.54
N SER A 345 11.91 1.86 30.25
CA SER A 345 11.88 2.91 31.29
C SER A 345 10.48 3.19 31.85
N SER A 346 9.43 2.61 31.28
CA SER A 346 8.06 2.78 31.77
C SER A 346 7.68 1.66 32.74
N PHE A 347 7.48 2.02 34.01
CA PHE A 347 6.97 1.11 35.02
C PHE A 347 5.51 0.72 34.74
N ALA A 348 4.71 1.62 34.19
CA ALA A 348 3.35 1.29 33.75
C ALA A 348 3.37 0.24 32.63
N ALA A 349 4.34 0.27 31.70
CA ALA A 349 4.49 -0.78 30.69
C ALA A 349 4.88 -2.14 31.31
N ASN A 350 5.70 -2.15 32.35
CA ASN A 350 6.03 -3.35 33.09
C ASN A 350 4.77 -3.90 33.81
N MET A 351 4.02 -3.05 34.48
CA MET A 351 2.77 -3.46 35.18
C MET A 351 1.68 -3.91 34.18
N ALA A 352 1.64 -3.35 32.99
CA ALA A 352 0.76 -3.81 31.91
C ALA A 352 1.22 -5.11 31.26
N GLY A 353 2.41 -5.61 31.59
CA GLY A 353 2.98 -6.83 30.99
C GLY A 353 3.43 -6.64 29.53
N ILE A 354 3.83 -5.42 29.16
CA ILE A 354 4.38 -5.07 27.85
C ILE A 354 5.89 -5.31 27.83
N THR A 355 6.58 -5.02 28.94
CA THR A 355 8.02 -5.22 29.10
C THR A 355 8.30 -6.00 30.39
N GLU A 356 9.37 -6.79 30.38
CA GLU A 356 9.90 -7.49 31.54
C GLU A 356 10.77 -6.58 32.43
N VAL A 357 11.20 -5.44 31.90
CA VAL A 357 12.12 -4.52 32.59
C VAL A 357 11.36 -3.75 33.65
N ASN A 358 11.77 -3.92 34.91
CA ASN A 358 11.29 -3.14 36.02
C ASN A 358 12.17 -1.89 36.21
N SER A 359 11.63 -0.72 35.87
CA SER A 359 12.35 0.55 35.90
C SER A 359 12.46 1.22 37.29
N LEU A 360 11.91 0.60 38.33
CA LEU A 360 12.10 1.06 39.71
C LEU A 360 13.57 0.95 40.14
N PRO A 361 13.99 1.68 41.16
CA PRO A 361 15.28 1.45 41.79
C PRO A 361 15.46 0.00 42.30
N PRO A 362 16.70 -0.48 42.47
CA PRO A 362 16.98 -1.79 43.04
C PRO A 362 16.19 -2.04 44.34
N HIS A 363 15.58 -3.21 44.47
CA HIS A 363 14.76 -3.56 45.63
C HIS A 363 14.57 -5.05 45.79
N TYR A 364 14.18 -5.45 46.95
CA TYR A 364 13.64 -6.77 47.21
C TYR A 364 12.13 -6.74 47.41
N VAL A 365 11.43 -7.78 46.94
CA VAL A 365 10.00 -7.98 47.21
C VAL A 365 9.71 -9.43 47.57
N CYS A 366 8.98 -9.67 48.63
CA CYS A 366 8.61 -11.01 49.06
C CYS A 366 7.40 -11.52 48.25
N PRO A 367 7.48 -12.63 47.53
CA PRO A 367 6.37 -13.19 46.76
C PRO A 367 5.20 -13.65 47.66
N ASN A 368 5.50 -14.00 48.91
CA ASN A 368 4.51 -14.52 49.85
C ASN A 368 3.79 -13.41 50.66
N CYS A 369 4.52 -12.64 51.45
CA CYS A 369 3.90 -11.64 52.34
C CYS A 369 3.94 -10.21 51.84
N LYS A 370 4.46 -9.99 50.61
CA LYS A 370 4.55 -8.69 49.89
C LYS A 370 5.42 -7.64 50.59
N TYR A 371 6.19 -8.03 51.62
CA TYR A 371 7.18 -7.13 52.21
C TYR A 371 8.18 -6.68 51.11
N SER A 372 8.40 -5.38 51.03
CA SER A 372 9.35 -4.78 50.08
C SER A 372 10.43 -4.02 50.85
N ASP A 373 11.64 -4.03 50.34
CA ASP A 373 12.79 -3.30 50.87
C ASP A 373 13.45 -2.47 49.76
N PHE A 374 13.31 -1.14 49.87
CA PHE A 374 13.91 -0.12 49.00
C PHE A 374 14.97 0.70 49.77
N ASP A 375 15.11 0.49 51.08
CA ASP A 375 15.77 1.46 51.95
C ASP A 375 16.95 0.91 52.75
N SER A 376 17.17 -0.40 52.79
CA SER A 376 18.31 -0.98 53.51
C SER A 376 19.64 -0.49 52.96
N ASP A 377 20.67 -0.46 53.79
CA ASP A 377 22.03 -0.04 53.37
C ASP A 377 22.56 -0.88 52.20
N LEU A 378 22.21 -2.16 52.19
CA LEU A 378 22.53 -3.05 51.08
C LEU A 378 21.91 -2.58 49.76
N VAL A 379 20.60 -2.34 49.74
CA VAL A 379 19.87 -1.87 48.57
C VAL A 379 20.41 -0.52 48.08
N LYS A 380 20.63 0.41 49.01
CA LYS A 380 21.17 1.74 48.72
C LYS A 380 22.58 1.67 48.12
N SER A 381 23.42 0.73 48.55
CA SER A 381 24.76 0.57 47.97
C SER A 381 24.71 0.18 46.49
N TYR A 382 23.79 -0.71 46.07
CA TYR A 382 23.59 -1.09 44.69
C TYR A 382 22.99 0.04 43.83
N ALA A 383 22.06 0.80 44.40
CA ALA A 383 21.52 1.98 43.71
C ALA A 383 22.59 3.07 43.49
N MET A 384 23.51 3.29 44.42
CA MET A 384 24.62 4.24 44.28
C MET A 384 25.66 3.80 43.25
N GLU A 385 25.83 2.52 43.03
CA GLU A 385 26.76 1.95 42.07
C GLU A 385 26.14 1.82 40.66
N GLU A 386 24.93 2.34 40.44
CA GLU A 386 24.15 2.19 39.19
C GLU A 386 23.99 0.71 38.77
N ALA A 387 23.96 -0.20 39.75
CA ALA A 387 23.85 -1.63 39.54
C ALA A 387 22.38 -2.06 39.49
N SER A 388 22.12 -3.18 38.79
CA SER A 388 20.79 -3.77 38.76
C SER A 388 20.42 -4.46 40.09
N GLY A 389 19.17 -4.35 40.49
CA GLY A 389 18.63 -5.14 41.60
C GLY A 389 18.78 -6.64 41.40
N CYS A 390 18.83 -7.13 40.16
CA CYS A 390 19.06 -8.53 39.83
C CYS A 390 20.45 -9.03 40.28
N ASP A 391 21.45 -8.14 40.43
CA ASP A 391 22.80 -8.47 40.85
C ASP A 391 22.96 -8.53 42.38
N MET A 392 21.93 -8.10 43.15
CA MET A 392 21.97 -8.19 44.60
C MET A 392 22.02 -9.64 45.09
N PRO A 393 22.61 -9.92 46.26
CA PRO A 393 22.66 -11.26 46.82
C PRO A 393 21.27 -11.82 47.13
N ASP A 394 21.13 -13.13 47.14
CA ASP A 394 19.90 -13.78 47.57
C ASP A 394 19.61 -13.50 49.04
N MET A 395 18.37 -13.16 49.39
CA MET A 395 17.98 -12.83 50.74
C MET A 395 16.61 -13.43 51.07
N ASN A 396 16.49 -13.97 52.29
CA ASN A 396 15.19 -14.42 52.81
C ASN A 396 14.44 -13.28 53.48
N CYS A 397 13.14 -13.27 53.27
CA CYS A 397 12.26 -12.27 53.85
C CYS A 397 12.35 -12.22 55.40
N PRO A 398 12.65 -11.07 56.01
CA PRO A 398 12.76 -10.95 57.44
C PRO A 398 11.43 -11.18 58.18
N LYS A 399 10.29 -11.08 57.46
CA LYS A 399 8.95 -11.27 58.03
C LYS A 399 8.45 -12.71 58.00
N CYS A 400 8.73 -13.46 56.93
CA CYS A 400 8.16 -14.80 56.72
C CYS A 400 9.15 -15.87 56.29
N GLY A 401 10.42 -15.54 56.14
CA GLY A 401 11.48 -16.49 55.80
C GLY A 401 11.51 -16.95 54.30
N THR A 402 10.56 -16.51 53.45
CA THR A 402 10.52 -16.87 52.04
C THR A 402 11.63 -16.18 51.29
N LEU A 403 12.27 -16.85 50.30
CA LEU A 403 13.23 -16.24 49.42
C LEU A 403 12.58 -15.06 48.65
N MET A 404 13.19 -13.88 48.74
CA MET A 404 12.67 -12.68 48.09
C MET A 404 13.09 -12.60 46.61
N HIS A 405 12.22 -12.01 45.80
CA HIS A 405 12.62 -11.54 44.47
C HIS A 405 13.47 -10.29 44.62
N LYS A 406 14.46 -10.17 43.78
CA LYS A 406 15.36 -9.03 43.65
C LYS A 406 15.25 -8.47 42.25
N ASP A 407 14.98 -7.16 42.10
CA ASP A 407 14.63 -6.53 40.84
C ASP A 407 14.94 -5.03 40.88
N GLY A 408 14.74 -4.35 39.75
CA GLY A 408 14.89 -2.91 39.59
C GLY A 408 16.16 -2.50 38.87
N HIS A 409 16.01 -1.56 37.95
CA HIS A 409 17.08 -1.10 37.06
C HIS A 409 17.31 0.43 37.14
N ASP A 410 16.58 1.13 37.98
CA ASP A 410 16.65 2.57 38.21
C ASP A 410 16.63 3.42 36.93
N ILE A 411 15.66 3.18 36.06
CA ILE A 411 15.55 3.88 34.79
C ILE A 411 14.53 5.03 34.89
N PRO A 412 14.93 6.28 34.63
CA PRO A 412 13.99 7.41 34.66
C PRO A 412 12.91 7.33 33.59
N PHE A 413 11.65 7.60 33.97
CA PHE A 413 10.50 7.60 33.05
C PHE A 413 10.66 8.62 31.91
N GLN A 414 11.32 9.73 32.16
CA GLN A 414 11.60 10.77 31.16
C GLN A 414 12.35 10.25 29.94
N THR A 415 13.05 9.14 30.05
CA THR A 415 13.70 8.47 28.90
C THR A 415 12.68 8.03 27.85
N PHE A 416 11.45 7.72 28.25
CA PHE A 416 10.38 7.24 27.37
C PHE A 416 9.52 8.37 26.80
N LEU A 417 8.87 9.17 27.65
CA LEU A 417 7.92 10.21 27.23
C LEU A 417 8.47 11.65 27.29
N GLY A 418 9.73 11.86 27.63
CA GLY A 418 10.28 13.19 27.84
C GLY A 418 9.89 13.79 29.20
N PHE A 419 10.36 15.01 29.47
CA PHE A 419 10.11 15.68 30.74
C PHE A 419 8.68 16.23 30.88
N GLU A 420 8.07 16.62 29.74
CA GLU A 420 6.71 17.18 29.68
C GLU A 420 5.68 16.16 29.17
N GLY A 421 6.10 14.93 28.86
CA GLY A 421 5.25 13.90 28.29
C GLY A 421 4.85 14.14 26.84
N ASP A 422 5.57 15.03 26.16
CA ASP A 422 5.32 15.49 24.78
C ASP A 422 5.96 14.60 23.70
N LYS A 423 6.84 13.70 24.11
CA LYS A 423 7.41 12.70 23.20
C LYS A 423 6.40 11.57 22.99
N GLU A 424 6.04 11.32 21.74
CA GLU A 424 5.19 10.16 21.42
C GLU A 424 5.88 8.85 21.85
N PRO A 425 5.14 7.92 22.52
CA PRO A 425 5.68 6.66 22.95
C PRO A 425 6.01 5.77 21.76
N ASP A 426 7.22 5.25 21.74
CA ASP A 426 7.70 4.27 20.76
C ASP A 426 7.85 2.91 21.46
N ILE A 427 6.86 2.02 21.25
CA ILE A 427 6.81 0.70 21.87
C ILE A 427 7.27 -0.35 20.89
N ASP A 428 8.56 -0.66 20.93
CA ASP A 428 9.17 -1.69 20.10
C ASP A 428 8.98 -3.09 20.71
N LEU A 429 8.37 -4.00 19.96
CA LEU A 429 8.11 -5.38 20.37
C LEU A 429 8.76 -6.37 19.38
N ASN A 430 9.55 -7.29 19.92
CA ASN A 430 10.17 -8.38 19.16
C ASN A 430 9.35 -9.66 19.33
N PHE A 431 8.61 -10.03 18.30
CA PHE A 431 7.88 -11.30 18.25
C PHE A 431 8.76 -12.42 17.70
N SER A 432 8.45 -13.68 18.07
CA SER A 432 9.04 -14.83 17.41
C SER A 432 8.87 -14.76 15.90
N GLY A 433 9.90 -15.10 15.11
CA GLY A 433 9.82 -15.09 13.64
C GLY A 433 8.68 -15.96 13.09
N GLU A 434 8.31 -17.03 13.77
CA GLU A 434 7.19 -17.89 13.41
C GLU A 434 5.82 -17.25 13.69
N TYR A 435 5.75 -16.35 14.64
CA TYR A 435 4.50 -15.72 15.10
C TYR A 435 4.31 -14.29 14.60
N GLN A 436 5.37 -13.63 14.14
CA GLN A 436 5.35 -12.22 13.75
C GLN A 436 4.24 -11.88 12.76
N GLN A 437 4.02 -12.72 11.76
CA GLN A 437 2.98 -12.50 10.75
C GLN A 437 1.57 -12.65 11.34
N THR A 438 1.39 -13.54 12.31
CA THR A 438 0.10 -13.71 13.02
C THR A 438 -0.18 -12.53 13.93
N ALA A 439 0.84 -12.02 14.62
CA ALA A 439 0.72 -10.83 15.44
C ALA A 439 0.37 -9.58 14.64
N HIS A 440 1.02 -9.42 13.48
CA HIS A 440 0.77 -8.32 12.55
C HIS A 440 -0.59 -8.41 11.89
#